data_e59f0dfc06e3441d3d249566d8800229
#
_entry.id   e59f0dfc06e3441d3d249566d8800229
#
_cell.length_a   1.000
_cell.length_b   1.000
_cell.length_c   1.000
_cell.angle_alpha   90.00
_cell.angle_beta   90.00
_cell.angle_gamma   90.00
#
_symmetry.space_group_name_H-M   'P 1'
#
loop_
_entity.id
_entity.type
_entity.pdbx_description
1 polymer ?
#
loop_
_entity_poly.entity_id
_entity_poly.type
_entity_poly.pdbx_seq_one_letter_code
_entity_poly.pdbx_strand_id
1 'polypeptide(L)'
;MNANFKINGIKIETERLILRAFEQSDLDDFFEYASVKGVGERAGWKHHESKEESQQILNSFINHDKTFAIVLKENSKVIGSLGVEEYGMEDALTEFLEYKGREIGYVLSKEYWGKGIMTEAVKAIINYLFNELNLDFLICGYYDFNNKSKRVQEKCGFKPYRKLLMETRMGTKEHSILNLLLNPNKNIKLVFSHPETLIYTDN
;
A
#
# COMPACT_ATOMS: atom_id res chain seq x y z
N MET A 1 -1.58 -14.53 -9.67
CA MET A 1 -1.07 -13.57 -10.66
C MET A 1 -1.52 -12.14 -10.36
N ASN A 2 -0.75 -11.16 -10.82
CA ASN A 2 -1.16 -9.76 -10.71
C ASN A 2 -2.43 -9.48 -11.52
N ALA A 3 -3.47 -8.98 -10.86
CA ALA A 3 -4.69 -8.54 -11.53
C ALA A 3 -4.41 -7.26 -12.32
N ASN A 4 -5.08 -7.04 -13.44
CA ASN A 4 -5.01 -5.74 -14.10
C ASN A 4 -5.71 -4.68 -13.23
N PHE A 5 -5.06 -3.53 -13.01
CA PHE A 5 -5.61 -2.43 -12.22
C PHE A 5 -5.18 -1.08 -12.77
N LYS A 6 -6.15 -0.19 -12.86
CA LYS A 6 -6.01 1.25 -13.12
C LYS A 6 -7.07 1.99 -12.33
N ILE A 7 -6.77 3.17 -11.83
CA ILE A 7 -7.74 4.02 -11.14
C ILE A 7 -8.81 4.49 -12.13
N ASN A 8 -8.40 4.92 -13.32
CA ASN A 8 -9.30 5.24 -14.44
C ASN A 8 -10.53 6.08 -14.01
N GLY A 9 -10.29 7.15 -13.25
CA GLY A 9 -11.32 8.05 -12.74
C GLY A 9 -12.11 7.56 -11.52
N ILE A 10 -11.77 6.40 -10.95
CA ILE A 10 -12.39 5.91 -9.73
C ILE A 10 -12.16 6.90 -8.60
N LYS A 11 -13.24 7.21 -7.89
CA LYS A 11 -13.25 8.03 -6.68
C LYS A 11 -13.92 7.25 -5.57
N ILE A 12 -13.21 7.02 -4.47
CA ILE A 12 -13.74 6.32 -3.30
C ILE A 12 -13.86 7.33 -2.16
N GLU A 13 -15.06 7.46 -1.62
CA GLU A 13 -15.34 8.37 -0.52
C GLU A 13 -15.54 7.61 0.79
N THR A 14 -15.01 8.16 1.86
CA THR A 14 -15.22 7.68 3.23
C THR A 14 -15.82 8.82 4.08
N GLU A 15 -15.89 8.64 5.37
CA GLU A 15 -16.34 9.70 6.29
C GLU A 15 -15.47 10.96 6.17
N ARG A 16 -14.14 10.80 6.19
CA ARG A 16 -13.17 11.92 6.26
C ARG A 16 -12.37 12.11 4.98
N LEU A 17 -12.35 11.13 4.06
CA LEU A 17 -11.40 11.09 2.96
C LEU A 17 -12.07 10.97 1.60
N ILE A 18 -11.33 11.43 0.59
CA ILE A 18 -11.53 11.12 -0.82
C ILE A 18 -10.24 10.44 -1.32
N LEU A 19 -10.36 9.23 -1.87
CA LEU A 19 -9.30 8.56 -2.59
C LEU A 19 -9.55 8.74 -4.09
N ARG A 20 -8.65 9.42 -4.80
CA ARG A 20 -8.73 9.70 -6.23
C ARG A 20 -7.37 9.60 -6.91
N ALA A 21 -7.33 9.58 -8.22
CA ALA A 21 -6.07 9.74 -8.93
C ALA A 21 -5.36 11.05 -8.53
N PHE A 22 -4.03 11.04 -8.58
CA PHE A 22 -3.25 12.27 -8.43
C PHE A 22 -3.45 13.21 -9.62
N GLU A 23 -3.37 14.50 -9.36
CA GLU A 23 -3.44 15.58 -10.33
C GLU A 23 -2.18 16.46 -10.25
N GLN A 24 -1.87 17.22 -11.31
CA GLN A 24 -0.69 18.10 -11.32
C GLN A 24 -0.75 19.17 -10.22
N SER A 25 -1.96 19.60 -9.87
CA SER A 25 -2.22 20.57 -8.79
C SER A 25 -1.87 20.06 -7.40
N ASP A 26 -1.66 18.74 -7.21
CA ASP A 26 -1.34 18.13 -5.92
C ASP A 26 0.15 18.27 -5.53
N LEU A 27 0.98 18.85 -6.38
CA LEU A 27 2.43 18.90 -6.20
C LEU A 27 2.87 19.52 -4.88
N ASP A 28 2.23 20.61 -4.48
CA ASP A 28 2.60 21.33 -3.27
C ASP A 28 2.31 20.52 -2.02
N ASP A 29 1.14 19.94 -1.93
CA ASP A 29 0.74 19.05 -0.84
C ASP A 29 1.59 17.77 -0.82
N PHE A 30 1.89 17.22 -2.01
CA PHE A 30 2.74 16.04 -2.13
C PHE A 30 4.15 16.31 -1.63
N PHE A 31 4.78 17.39 -2.08
CA PHE A 31 6.11 17.79 -1.63
C PHE A 31 6.12 18.06 -0.12
N GLU A 32 5.11 18.73 0.41
CA GLU A 32 5.03 19.05 1.82
C GLU A 32 5.17 17.80 2.70
N TYR A 33 4.42 16.72 2.42
CA TYR A 33 4.54 15.52 3.25
C TYR A 33 5.73 14.62 2.88
N ALA A 34 6.09 14.55 1.60
CA ALA A 34 7.16 13.68 1.13
C ALA A 34 8.56 14.19 1.50
N SER A 35 8.73 15.50 1.72
CA SER A 35 9.99 16.10 2.17
C SER A 35 10.24 15.95 3.68
N VAL A 36 9.24 15.51 4.45
CA VAL A 36 9.39 15.35 5.90
C VAL A 36 10.21 14.11 6.23
N LYS A 37 11.38 14.32 6.84
CA LYS A 37 12.25 13.25 7.31
C LYS A 37 11.51 12.24 8.20
N GLY A 38 11.66 10.95 7.90
CA GLY A 38 11.00 9.86 8.61
C GLY A 38 9.66 9.45 8.01
N VAL A 39 9.17 10.13 6.98
CA VAL A 39 7.98 9.71 6.21
C VAL A 39 8.38 8.66 5.18
N GLY A 40 9.26 9.02 4.24
CA GLY A 40 9.73 8.14 3.17
C GLY A 40 10.55 6.97 3.68
N GLU A 41 11.42 7.19 4.66
CA GLU A 41 12.32 6.18 5.21
C GLU A 41 11.57 5.00 5.82
N ARG A 42 10.35 5.22 6.33
CA ARG A 42 9.49 4.14 6.82
C ARG A 42 8.86 3.30 5.71
N ALA A 43 8.89 3.81 4.49
CA ALA A 43 8.42 3.12 3.29
C ALA A 43 9.57 2.70 2.36
N GLY A 44 10.84 2.84 2.81
CA GLY A 44 12.03 2.37 2.11
C GLY A 44 12.59 3.34 1.07
N TRP A 45 12.21 4.63 1.12
CA TRP A 45 12.75 5.67 0.26
C TRP A 45 13.14 6.91 1.07
N LYS A 46 14.12 7.67 0.58
CA LYS A 46 14.59 8.90 1.20
C LYS A 46 13.53 10.00 1.03
N HIS A 47 13.31 10.82 2.07
CA HIS A 47 12.45 12.00 1.92
C HIS A 47 12.92 12.87 0.75
N HIS A 48 11.97 13.50 0.06
CA HIS A 48 12.26 14.31 -1.11
C HIS A 48 13.05 15.57 -0.71
N GLU A 49 14.13 15.85 -1.43
CA GLU A 49 15.00 16.99 -1.15
C GLU A 49 14.66 18.21 -2.00
N SER A 50 13.87 18.03 -3.06
CA SER A 50 13.43 19.11 -3.92
C SER A 50 12.01 18.90 -4.45
N LYS A 51 11.41 19.99 -4.91
CA LYS A 51 10.08 19.96 -5.53
C LYS A 51 10.13 19.31 -6.92
N GLU A 52 11.27 19.42 -7.59
CA GLU A 52 11.54 18.78 -8.89
C GLU A 52 11.53 17.25 -8.76
N GLU A 53 12.12 16.70 -7.70
CA GLU A 53 12.04 15.27 -7.40
C GLU A 53 10.58 14.84 -7.18
N SER A 54 9.83 15.58 -6.36
CA SER A 54 8.41 15.34 -6.16
C SER A 54 7.61 15.41 -7.45
N GLN A 55 7.92 16.35 -8.33
CA GLN A 55 7.26 16.48 -9.63
C GLN A 55 7.47 15.23 -10.50
N GLN A 56 8.70 14.68 -10.52
CA GLN A 56 9.00 13.47 -11.28
C GLN A 56 8.20 12.27 -10.76
N ILE A 57 8.12 12.10 -9.45
CA ILE A 57 7.34 11.02 -8.82
C ILE A 57 5.84 11.23 -9.03
N LEU A 58 5.34 12.47 -8.90
CA LEU A 58 3.94 12.80 -9.20
C LEU A 58 3.57 12.45 -10.64
N ASN A 59 4.42 12.81 -11.61
CA ASN A 59 4.22 12.44 -13.02
C ASN A 59 4.15 10.92 -13.20
N SER A 60 4.99 10.18 -12.47
CA SER A 60 4.95 8.71 -12.47
C SER A 60 3.62 8.18 -11.92
N PHE A 61 3.12 8.73 -10.81
CA PHE A 61 1.82 8.34 -10.25
C PHE A 61 0.67 8.60 -11.23
N ILE A 62 0.66 9.76 -11.88
CA ILE A 62 -0.35 10.12 -12.89
C ILE A 62 -0.28 9.18 -14.09
N ASN A 63 0.91 8.93 -14.63
CA ASN A 63 1.11 8.10 -15.82
C ASN A 63 0.79 6.62 -15.59
N HIS A 64 1.19 6.06 -14.43
CA HIS A 64 0.92 4.67 -14.09
C HIS A 64 -0.52 4.45 -13.64
N ASP A 65 -1.16 5.46 -13.08
CA ASP A 65 -2.57 5.45 -12.68
C ASP A 65 -2.94 4.30 -11.72
N LYS A 66 -2.05 4.03 -10.76
CA LYS A 66 -2.17 2.96 -9.76
C LYS A 66 -2.14 3.46 -8.31
N THR A 67 -1.75 4.72 -8.10
CA THR A 67 -1.57 5.31 -6.78
C THR A 67 -2.61 6.39 -6.54
N PHE A 68 -3.45 6.19 -5.51
CA PHE A 68 -4.44 7.16 -5.06
C PHE A 68 -3.80 8.27 -4.23
N ALA A 69 -4.20 9.50 -4.46
CA ALA A 69 -4.07 10.59 -3.51
C ALA A 69 -5.08 10.39 -2.37
N ILE A 70 -4.64 10.53 -1.13
CA ILE A 70 -5.50 10.55 0.05
C ILE A 70 -5.81 12.01 0.36
N VAL A 71 -7.02 12.44 0.03
CA VAL A 71 -7.48 13.83 0.19
C VAL A 71 -8.34 13.93 1.45
N LEU A 72 -8.02 14.87 2.32
CA LEU A 72 -8.82 15.17 3.50
C LEU A 72 -10.02 16.05 3.12
N LYS A 73 -11.25 15.62 3.40
CA LYS A 73 -12.47 16.36 3.02
C LYS A 73 -12.60 17.73 3.68
N GLU A 74 -12.08 17.87 4.89
CA GLU A 74 -12.18 19.08 5.69
C GLU A 74 -11.57 20.32 4.98
N ASN A 75 -10.45 20.13 4.29
CA ASN A 75 -9.70 21.23 3.68
C ASN A 75 -9.23 20.96 2.25
N SER A 76 -9.63 19.84 1.66
CA SER A 76 -9.25 19.38 0.32
C SER A 76 -7.75 19.12 0.12
N LYS A 77 -6.99 18.99 1.21
CA LYS A 77 -5.54 18.78 1.21
C LYS A 77 -5.19 17.33 0.90
N VAL A 78 -4.19 17.11 0.03
CA VAL A 78 -3.58 15.78 -0.15
C VAL A 78 -2.62 15.51 1.00
N ILE A 79 -2.94 14.52 1.81
CA ILE A 79 -2.21 14.20 3.05
C ILE A 79 -1.44 12.89 3.00
N GLY A 80 -1.46 12.20 1.87
CA GLY A 80 -0.78 10.92 1.70
C GLY A 80 -1.09 10.26 0.37
N SER A 81 -0.54 9.07 0.20
CA SER A 81 -0.72 8.23 -0.99
C SER A 81 -1.02 6.78 -0.62
N LEU A 82 -1.77 6.09 -1.48
CA LEU A 82 -2.06 4.66 -1.38
C LEU A 82 -1.97 4.02 -2.76
N GLY A 83 -0.95 3.18 -2.96
CA GLY A 83 -0.72 2.44 -4.20
C GLY A 83 -1.42 1.08 -4.18
N VAL A 84 -1.93 0.68 -5.35
CA VAL A 84 -2.41 -0.68 -5.66
C VAL A 84 -1.46 -1.24 -6.71
N GLU A 85 -0.33 -1.73 -6.24
CA GLU A 85 0.82 -2.07 -7.07
C GLU A 85 0.81 -3.55 -7.48
N GLU A 86 1.63 -3.88 -8.47
CA GLU A 86 1.97 -5.26 -8.76
C GLU A 86 2.89 -5.79 -7.65
N TYR A 87 2.60 -6.97 -7.15
CA TYR A 87 3.53 -7.63 -6.25
C TYR A 87 4.68 -8.23 -7.08
N GLY A 88 5.92 -7.79 -6.76
CA GLY A 88 7.13 -8.11 -7.55
C GLY A 88 7.69 -9.51 -7.34
N MET A 89 6.94 -10.43 -6.72
CA MET A 89 7.43 -11.75 -6.28
C MET A 89 6.56 -12.90 -6.82
N GLU A 90 6.03 -12.79 -8.04
CA GLU A 90 5.19 -13.86 -8.62
C GLU A 90 5.93 -15.20 -8.67
N ASP A 91 7.22 -15.18 -9.01
CA ASP A 91 8.05 -16.39 -9.06
C ASP A 91 8.31 -17.02 -7.67
N ALA A 92 8.25 -16.23 -6.62
CA ALA A 92 8.45 -16.69 -5.23
C ALA A 92 7.14 -17.02 -4.50
N LEU A 93 6.00 -16.59 -5.03
CA LEU A 93 4.67 -16.77 -4.47
C LEU A 93 3.82 -17.68 -5.36
N THR A 94 4.37 -18.87 -5.71
CA THR A 94 3.77 -19.81 -6.66
C THR A 94 2.40 -20.32 -6.23
N GLU A 95 2.09 -20.29 -4.92
CA GLU A 95 0.78 -20.64 -4.36
C GLU A 95 -0.36 -19.72 -4.79
N PHE A 96 -0.04 -18.54 -5.37
CA PHE A 96 -1.02 -17.57 -5.86
C PHE A 96 -1.16 -17.53 -7.38
N LEU A 97 -0.50 -18.40 -8.12
CA LEU A 97 -0.49 -18.35 -9.60
C LEU A 97 -1.89 -18.43 -10.23
N GLU A 98 -2.82 -19.12 -9.60
CA GLU A 98 -4.22 -19.23 -10.05
C GLU A 98 -5.15 -18.15 -9.50
N TYR A 99 -4.65 -17.32 -8.58
CA TYR A 99 -5.42 -16.30 -7.88
C TYR A 99 -5.04 -14.90 -8.35
N LYS A 100 -6.00 -13.98 -8.35
CA LYS A 100 -5.82 -12.58 -8.73
C LYS A 100 -5.58 -11.73 -7.49
N GLY A 101 -4.43 -11.09 -7.40
CA GLY A 101 -4.06 -10.25 -6.27
C GLY A 101 -3.36 -8.98 -6.64
N ARG A 102 -3.13 -8.14 -5.63
CA ARG A 102 -2.36 -6.89 -5.70
C ARG A 102 -1.62 -6.64 -4.39
N GLU A 103 -0.58 -5.83 -4.47
CA GLU A 103 0.11 -5.29 -3.31
C GLU A 103 -0.43 -3.91 -2.95
N ILE A 104 -0.67 -3.67 -1.65
CA ILE A 104 -1.04 -2.35 -1.14
C ILE A 104 0.19 -1.73 -0.48
N GLY A 105 0.56 -0.54 -0.94
CA GLY A 105 1.56 0.31 -0.32
C GLY A 105 0.98 1.67 0.06
N TYR A 106 1.42 2.29 1.14
CA TYR A 106 0.89 3.59 1.56
C TYR A 106 1.88 4.43 2.35
N VAL A 107 1.68 5.72 2.26
CA VAL A 107 2.39 6.75 3.02
C VAL A 107 1.40 7.82 3.48
N LEU A 108 1.60 8.34 4.68
CA LEU A 108 0.78 9.40 5.26
C LEU A 108 1.66 10.50 5.84
N SER A 109 1.26 11.74 5.65
CA SER A 109 1.85 12.90 6.32
C SER A 109 1.93 12.68 7.81
N LYS A 110 3.07 13.03 8.40
CA LYS A 110 3.42 12.78 9.80
C LYS A 110 2.42 13.40 10.78
N GLU A 111 1.83 14.53 10.42
CA GLU A 111 0.84 15.25 11.23
C GLU A 111 -0.47 14.47 11.43
N TYR A 112 -0.77 13.54 10.53
CA TYR A 112 -1.99 12.73 10.57
C TYR A 112 -1.78 11.33 11.15
N TRP A 113 -0.58 11.01 11.65
CA TRP A 113 -0.32 9.73 12.27
C TRP A 113 -1.10 9.54 13.58
N GLY A 114 -1.49 8.30 13.85
CA GLY A 114 -2.22 7.95 15.08
C GLY A 114 -3.70 8.32 15.10
N LYS A 115 -4.21 9.00 14.08
CA LYS A 115 -5.61 9.49 14.00
C LYS A 115 -6.57 8.52 13.28
N GLY A 116 -6.11 7.30 12.93
CA GLY A 116 -6.93 6.30 12.24
C GLY A 116 -7.15 6.54 10.73
N ILE A 117 -6.61 7.62 10.18
CA ILE A 117 -6.78 8.03 8.77
C ILE A 117 -6.33 6.94 7.81
N MET A 118 -5.10 6.41 7.95
CA MET A 118 -4.63 5.36 7.05
C MET A 118 -5.44 4.06 7.18
N THR A 119 -5.89 3.70 8.38
CA THR A 119 -6.77 2.53 8.55
C THR A 119 -8.09 2.70 7.81
N GLU A 120 -8.67 3.90 7.81
CA GLU A 120 -9.89 4.24 7.07
C GLU A 120 -9.64 4.12 5.56
N ALA A 121 -8.56 4.71 5.04
CA ALA A 121 -8.20 4.64 3.62
C ALA A 121 -7.98 3.19 3.15
N VAL A 122 -7.20 2.40 3.90
CA VAL A 122 -6.89 1.00 3.56
C VAL A 122 -8.15 0.14 3.59
N LYS A 123 -9.04 0.30 4.58
CA LYS A 123 -10.32 -0.42 4.61
C LYS A 123 -11.21 -0.10 3.42
N ALA A 124 -11.27 1.16 3.01
CA ALA A 124 -12.05 1.58 1.85
C ALA A 124 -11.53 0.95 0.55
N ILE A 125 -10.19 0.94 0.35
CA ILE A 125 -9.62 0.32 -0.84
C ILE A 125 -9.76 -1.21 -0.83
N ILE A 126 -9.61 -1.89 0.32
CA ILE A 126 -9.85 -3.33 0.46
C ILE A 126 -11.28 -3.66 0.03
N ASN A 127 -12.26 -2.90 0.56
CA ASN A 127 -13.66 -3.10 0.20
C ASN A 127 -13.88 -2.98 -1.32
N TYR A 128 -13.31 -1.97 -1.94
CA TYR A 128 -13.38 -1.77 -3.38
C TYR A 128 -12.73 -2.93 -4.16
N LEU A 129 -11.51 -3.31 -3.80
CA LEU A 129 -10.75 -4.35 -4.51
C LEU A 129 -11.40 -5.73 -4.38
N PHE A 130 -11.99 -6.05 -3.24
CA PHE A 130 -12.65 -7.34 -3.02
C PHE A 130 -14.07 -7.41 -3.58
N ASN A 131 -14.86 -6.37 -3.42
CA ASN A 131 -16.28 -6.42 -3.77
C ASN A 131 -16.57 -5.94 -5.19
N GLU A 132 -15.84 -4.92 -5.69
CA GLU A 132 -16.07 -4.37 -7.04
C GLU A 132 -15.15 -5.05 -8.07
N LEU A 133 -13.85 -5.24 -7.76
CA LEU A 133 -12.91 -5.88 -8.67
C LEU A 133 -12.77 -7.39 -8.45
N ASN A 134 -13.39 -7.92 -7.41
CA ASN A 134 -13.45 -9.34 -7.14
C ASN A 134 -12.05 -10.00 -7.05
N LEU A 135 -11.07 -9.30 -6.46
CA LEU A 135 -9.75 -9.86 -6.23
C LEU A 135 -9.80 -11.00 -5.20
N ASP A 136 -8.85 -11.93 -5.30
CA ASP A 136 -8.78 -13.10 -4.43
C ASP A 136 -7.98 -12.78 -3.16
N PHE A 137 -6.90 -12.03 -3.28
CA PHE A 137 -6.04 -11.70 -2.16
C PHE A 137 -5.38 -10.34 -2.32
N LEU A 138 -4.88 -9.81 -1.19
CA LEU A 138 -4.04 -8.64 -1.13
C LEU A 138 -2.82 -8.94 -0.25
N ILE A 139 -1.67 -8.40 -0.64
CA ILE A 139 -0.48 -8.40 0.20
C ILE A 139 -0.12 -6.99 0.60
N CYS A 140 0.59 -6.85 1.72
CA CYS A 140 1.09 -5.58 2.20
C CYS A 140 2.33 -5.82 3.07
N GLY A 141 3.44 -5.17 2.75
CA GLY A 141 4.68 -5.29 3.51
C GLY A 141 4.86 -4.16 4.53
N TYR A 142 5.63 -4.43 5.59
CA TYR A 142 6.16 -3.39 6.47
C TYR A 142 7.55 -3.81 6.97
N TYR A 143 8.45 -2.84 7.17
CA TYR A 143 9.74 -3.09 7.80
C TYR A 143 9.59 -3.31 9.30
N ASP A 144 10.34 -4.25 9.90
CA ASP A 144 10.23 -4.66 11.31
C ASP A 144 10.19 -3.48 12.30
N PHE A 145 10.89 -2.39 12.00
CA PHE A 145 10.89 -1.18 12.82
C PHE A 145 9.63 -0.31 12.67
N ASN A 146 8.77 -0.56 11.66
CA ASN A 146 7.61 0.27 11.37
C ASN A 146 6.33 -0.22 12.06
N ASN A 147 6.30 -0.14 13.40
CA ASN A 147 5.14 -0.53 14.21
C ASN A 147 3.84 0.22 13.84
N LYS A 148 3.93 1.40 13.21
CA LYS A 148 2.73 2.14 12.79
C LYS A 148 2.06 1.46 11.60
N SER A 149 2.84 1.04 10.59
CA SER A 149 2.33 0.27 9.45
C SER A 149 1.80 -1.09 9.91
N LYS A 150 2.52 -1.82 10.78
CA LYS A 150 2.06 -3.06 11.40
C LYS A 150 0.65 -2.92 11.97
N ARG A 151 0.42 -1.91 12.80
CA ARG A 151 -0.90 -1.68 13.44
C ARG A 151 -2.01 -1.33 12.44
N VAL A 152 -1.70 -0.64 11.35
CA VAL A 152 -2.69 -0.38 10.29
C VAL A 152 -3.10 -1.69 9.64
N GLN A 153 -2.13 -2.53 9.27
CA GLN A 153 -2.36 -3.81 8.63
C GLN A 153 -3.16 -4.77 9.53
N GLU A 154 -2.80 -4.89 10.81
CA GLU A 154 -3.53 -5.68 11.80
C GLU A 154 -5.00 -5.23 11.91
N LYS A 155 -5.26 -3.91 12.00
CA LYS A 155 -6.62 -3.35 12.07
C LYS A 155 -7.44 -3.55 10.79
N CYS A 156 -6.77 -3.78 9.66
CA CYS A 156 -7.39 -4.08 8.37
C CYS A 156 -7.54 -5.58 8.11
N GLY A 157 -7.11 -6.45 9.05
CA GLY A 157 -7.30 -7.89 8.97
C GLY A 157 -6.17 -8.65 8.30
N PHE A 158 -5.09 -7.98 7.88
CA PHE A 158 -3.92 -8.65 7.35
C PHE A 158 -3.25 -9.53 8.39
N LYS A 159 -2.74 -10.69 7.97
CA LYS A 159 -2.02 -11.66 8.81
C LYS A 159 -0.57 -11.78 8.34
N PRO A 160 0.39 -11.94 9.25
CA PRO A 160 1.77 -12.21 8.88
C PRO A 160 1.86 -13.46 8.02
N TYR A 161 2.63 -13.35 6.93
CA TYR A 161 2.73 -14.43 5.96
C TYR A 161 4.19 -14.87 5.75
N ARG A 162 5.08 -13.95 5.36
CA ARG A 162 6.50 -14.24 5.18
C ARG A 162 7.37 -13.16 5.81
N LYS A 163 8.57 -13.57 6.25
CA LYS A 163 9.64 -12.63 6.62
C LYS A 163 10.68 -12.62 5.50
N LEU A 164 11.03 -11.42 5.04
CA LEU A 164 11.93 -11.19 3.92
C LEU A 164 13.05 -10.24 4.32
N LEU A 165 14.19 -10.37 3.68
CA LEU A 165 15.24 -9.35 3.71
C LEU A 165 15.14 -8.54 2.42
N MET A 166 14.75 -7.30 2.54
CA MET A 166 14.48 -6.42 1.39
C MET A 166 15.55 -5.34 1.30
N GLU A 167 15.98 -5.05 0.08
CA GLU A 167 16.82 -3.88 -0.19
C GLU A 167 15.90 -2.66 -0.37
N THR A 168 16.18 -1.60 0.38
CA THR A 168 15.45 -0.33 0.28
C THR A 168 15.98 0.49 -0.89
N ARG A 169 15.22 1.47 -1.36
CA ARG A 169 15.71 2.44 -2.37
C ARG A 169 16.85 3.34 -1.84
N MET A 170 17.14 3.26 -0.56
CA MET A 170 18.28 3.93 0.08
C MET A 170 19.55 3.06 0.09
N GLY A 171 19.51 1.85 -0.48
CA GLY A 171 20.62 0.89 -0.49
C GLY A 171 20.86 0.18 0.83
N THR A 172 19.96 0.28 1.80
CA THR A 172 20.01 -0.49 3.05
C THR A 172 19.25 -1.80 2.91
N LYS A 173 19.64 -2.82 3.68
CA LYS A 173 18.91 -4.09 3.76
C LYS A 173 18.12 -4.11 5.07
N GLU A 174 16.81 -4.28 4.97
CA GLU A 174 15.91 -4.28 6.10
C GLU A 174 15.05 -5.54 6.14
N HIS A 175 14.80 -6.05 7.34
CA HIS A 175 13.81 -7.09 7.51
C HIS A 175 12.41 -6.54 7.31
N SER A 176 11.64 -7.21 6.46
CA SER A 176 10.25 -6.88 6.16
C SER A 176 9.35 -8.07 6.49
N ILE A 177 8.19 -7.78 7.04
CA ILE A 177 7.10 -8.75 7.18
C ILE A 177 6.13 -8.49 6.05
N LEU A 178 5.96 -9.47 5.19
CA LEU A 178 4.91 -9.51 4.19
C LEU A 178 3.65 -10.09 4.83
N ASN A 179 2.58 -9.34 4.81
CA ASN A 179 1.28 -9.75 5.30
C ASN A 179 0.33 -10.09 4.15
N LEU A 180 -0.58 -11.01 4.41
CA LEU A 180 -1.58 -11.50 3.49
C LEU A 180 -2.98 -11.20 4.02
N LEU A 181 -3.89 -10.84 3.11
CA LEU A 181 -5.33 -10.77 3.35
C LEU A 181 -6.06 -11.50 2.23
N LEU A 182 -6.71 -12.60 2.54
CA LEU A 182 -7.56 -13.34 1.62
C LEU A 182 -8.95 -12.71 1.57
N ASN A 183 -9.58 -12.75 0.40
CA ASN A 183 -10.97 -12.30 0.25
C ASN A 183 -11.90 -13.26 1.03
N PRO A 184 -12.57 -12.77 2.08
CA PRO A 184 -13.41 -13.62 2.93
C PRO A 184 -14.66 -14.18 2.20
N ASN A 185 -15.01 -13.62 1.05
CA ASN A 185 -16.15 -14.05 0.24
C ASN A 185 -15.79 -15.20 -0.72
N LYS A 186 -14.52 -15.66 -0.70
CA LYS A 186 -14.02 -16.69 -1.60
C LYS A 186 -13.42 -17.88 -0.84
N ASN A 187 -13.59 -19.06 -1.40
CA ASN A 187 -12.97 -20.28 -0.89
C ASN A 187 -11.59 -20.46 -1.52
N ILE A 188 -10.57 -19.81 -0.96
CA ILE A 188 -9.18 -19.85 -1.44
C ILE A 188 -8.45 -20.96 -0.68
N LYS A 189 -7.90 -21.92 -1.43
CA LYS A 189 -7.08 -23.01 -0.88
C LYS A 189 -5.65 -22.83 -1.35
N LEU A 190 -4.78 -22.40 -0.47
CA LEU A 190 -3.35 -22.27 -0.77
C LEU A 190 -2.63 -23.59 -0.54
N VAL A 191 -1.80 -23.97 -1.49
CA VAL A 191 -0.87 -25.10 -1.38
C VAL A 191 0.53 -24.54 -1.30
N PHE A 192 1.15 -24.62 -0.14
CA PHE A 192 2.48 -24.03 0.10
C PHE A 192 3.57 -24.97 -0.36
N SER A 193 4.40 -24.53 -1.30
CA SER A 193 5.58 -25.26 -1.77
C SER A 193 6.75 -25.20 -0.79
N HIS A 194 6.82 -24.16 0.07
CA HIS A 194 7.91 -23.91 1.02
C HIS A 194 7.36 -23.46 2.38
N PRO A 195 6.77 -24.38 3.18
CA PRO A 195 6.15 -24.03 4.46
C PRO A 195 7.15 -23.48 5.49
N GLU A 196 8.44 -23.79 5.38
CA GLU A 196 9.51 -23.32 6.28
C GLU A 196 9.75 -21.80 6.22
N THR A 197 9.28 -21.12 5.17
CA THR A 197 9.37 -19.66 5.04
C THR A 197 8.16 -18.93 5.60
N LEU A 198 7.14 -19.66 6.00
CA LEU A 198 5.91 -19.08 6.56
C LEU A 198 6.12 -18.65 8.01
N ILE A 199 5.67 -17.46 8.36
CA ILE A 199 5.59 -17.00 9.76
C ILE A 199 4.30 -17.48 10.40
N TYR A 200 3.27 -17.75 9.59
CA TYR A 200 1.95 -18.12 10.01
C TYR A 200 1.42 -19.28 9.15
N THR A 201 1.17 -20.40 9.78
CA THR A 201 0.35 -21.49 9.22
C THR A 201 -0.98 -21.43 9.94
N ASP A 202 -2.08 -21.16 9.25
CA ASP A 202 -3.40 -21.33 9.83
C ASP A 202 -3.58 -22.81 10.22
N ASN A 203 -3.70 -23.06 11.53
CA ASN A 203 -4.22 -24.31 12.07
C ASN A 203 -5.74 -24.28 12.05
#